data_802aeb395d9218e94e1a07359b18ce9b
#
_entry.id   802aeb395d9218e94e1a07359b18ce9b
#
_cell.length_a   1.000
_cell.length_b   1.000
_cell.length_c   1.000
_cell.angle_alpha   90.00
_cell.angle_beta   90.00
_cell.angle_gamma   90.00
#
_symmetry.space_group_name_H-M   'P 1'
#
loop_
_entity.id
_entity.type
_entity.pdbx_description
1 polymer ?
#
loop_
_entity_poly.entity_id
_entity_poly.type
_entity_poly.pdbx_seq_one_letter_code
_entity_poly.pdbx_strand_id
1 'polypeptide(L)'
;MAKSSAGSAYRCSECGWQAPKWVGRCGECQAWGTIEEAGVPRLVRAGLRGIGPGPVSTPAVPIGHVDAQAASARPTGMDELDRVLGGGLVPGAVLLLAGEPGVGKSTLLLEAAALVAGSRRVLYVTGEESAAQVRLRADRIGAVSDNLYLAAERSEEHTSELQSPC
;
A
#
# COMPACT_ATOMS: atom_id res chain seq x y z
N MET A 1 8.66 -31.04 38.59
CA MET A 1 7.74 -30.01 38.06
C MET A 1 8.54 -29.08 37.21
N ALA A 2 8.53 -29.26 35.89
CA ALA A 2 9.26 -28.42 34.95
C ALA A 2 8.39 -27.17 34.64
N LYS A 3 8.89 -25.97 34.94
CA LYS A 3 8.27 -24.71 34.54
C LYS A 3 8.42 -24.59 33.04
N SER A 4 7.31 -24.58 32.31
CA SER A 4 7.27 -24.20 30.91
C SER A 4 7.75 -22.73 30.77
N SER A 5 8.89 -22.53 30.13
CA SER A 5 9.38 -21.21 29.75
C SER A 5 8.39 -20.63 28.76
N ALA A 6 7.64 -19.60 29.15
CA ALA A 6 6.91 -18.76 28.23
C ALA A 6 7.93 -18.17 27.24
N GLY A 7 7.82 -18.55 25.97
CA GLY A 7 8.71 -18.06 24.93
C GLY A 7 8.69 -16.54 24.93
N SER A 8 9.87 -15.93 24.89
CA SER A 8 10.01 -14.46 24.77
C SER A 8 9.42 -14.02 23.46
N ALA A 9 8.46 -13.10 23.51
CA ALA A 9 7.76 -12.61 22.33
C ALA A 9 8.63 -11.69 21.44
N TYR A 10 9.73 -11.15 21.97
CA TYR A 10 10.58 -10.17 21.29
C TYR A 10 12.06 -10.48 21.43
N ARG A 11 12.84 -10.15 20.38
CA ARG A 11 14.29 -10.39 20.34
C ARG A 11 15.04 -9.21 19.70
N CYS A 12 16.19 -8.86 20.26
CA CYS A 12 17.08 -7.87 19.65
C CYS A 12 17.80 -8.46 18.43
N SER A 13 17.77 -7.74 17.29
CA SER A 13 18.44 -8.15 16.05
C SER A 13 19.97 -8.03 16.12
N GLU A 14 20.50 -7.17 17.00
CA GLU A 14 21.95 -6.92 17.15
C GLU A 14 22.64 -7.92 18.09
N CYS A 15 22.11 -8.10 19.32
CA CYS A 15 22.77 -8.92 20.34
C CYS A 15 22.01 -10.21 20.70
N GLY A 16 20.78 -10.40 20.16
CA GLY A 16 19.97 -11.59 20.43
C GLY A 16 19.26 -11.58 21.80
N TRP A 17 19.39 -10.52 22.58
CA TRP A 17 18.66 -10.38 23.86
C TRP A 17 17.16 -10.52 23.66
N GLN A 18 16.49 -11.16 24.63
CA GLN A 18 15.06 -11.49 24.55
C GLN A 18 14.26 -10.73 25.60
N ALA A 19 13.08 -10.24 25.21
CA ALA A 19 12.17 -9.52 26.07
C ALA A 19 10.74 -10.09 26.00
N PRO A 20 9.99 -10.09 27.12
CA PRO A 20 8.60 -10.57 27.13
C PRO A 20 7.61 -9.59 26.49
N LYS A 21 8.01 -8.32 26.30
CA LYS A 21 7.21 -7.26 25.69
C LYS A 21 8.09 -6.38 24.82
N TRP A 22 7.49 -5.67 23.89
CA TRP A 22 8.20 -4.70 23.06
C TRP A 22 8.77 -3.56 23.89
N VAL A 23 10.02 -3.21 23.64
CA VAL A 23 10.73 -2.06 24.23
C VAL A 23 11.46 -1.31 23.13
N GLY A 24 11.45 0.02 23.15
CA GLY A 24 12.07 0.83 22.11
C GLY A 24 13.59 0.76 22.08
N ARG A 25 14.23 0.33 23.20
CA ARG A 25 15.69 0.23 23.36
C ARG A 25 16.03 -1.13 23.95
N CYS A 26 17.07 -1.76 23.42
CA CYS A 26 17.55 -3.05 23.93
C CYS A 26 18.10 -2.90 25.36
N GLY A 27 17.71 -3.79 26.27
CA GLY A 27 18.20 -3.78 27.66
C GLY A 27 19.67 -4.17 27.81
N GLU A 28 20.23 -4.91 26.84
CA GLU A 28 21.61 -5.40 26.85
C GLU A 28 22.56 -4.49 26.08
N CYS A 29 22.42 -4.39 24.75
CA CYS A 29 23.31 -3.59 23.90
C CYS A 29 22.90 -2.11 23.79
N GLN A 30 21.76 -1.73 24.34
CA GLN A 30 21.21 -0.37 24.34
C GLN A 30 20.91 0.24 22.97
N ALA A 31 20.95 -0.55 21.89
CA ALA A 31 20.61 -0.10 20.56
C ALA A 31 19.11 0.23 20.47
N TRP A 32 18.77 1.26 19.70
CA TRP A 32 17.39 1.70 19.47
C TRP A 32 16.80 1.02 18.23
N GLY A 33 15.50 0.68 18.32
CA GLY A 33 14.77 0.13 17.16
C GLY A 33 15.19 -1.27 16.72
N THR A 34 15.95 -2.00 17.54
CA THR A 34 16.49 -3.33 17.23
C THR A 34 15.66 -4.48 17.83
N ILE A 35 14.54 -4.18 18.46
CA ILE A 35 13.67 -5.18 19.09
C ILE A 35 12.60 -5.63 18.10
N GLU A 36 12.62 -6.91 17.76
CA GLU A 36 11.75 -7.56 16.80
C GLU A 36 10.92 -8.67 17.47
N GLU A 37 9.72 -8.94 16.96
CA GLU A 37 8.87 -10.01 17.44
C GLU A 37 9.49 -11.38 17.13
N ALA A 38 9.69 -12.20 18.16
CA ALA A 38 10.27 -13.53 18.03
C ALA A 38 9.15 -14.49 17.58
N GLY A 39 9.10 -14.84 16.31
CA GLY A 39 8.12 -15.80 15.79
C GLY A 39 7.50 -15.41 14.45
N VAL A 40 7.72 -14.18 13.98
CA VAL A 40 7.29 -13.81 12.62
C VAL A 40 8.29 -14.40 11.61
N PRO A 41 7.86 -15.30 10.71
CA PRO A 41 8.77 -15.86 9.71
C PRO A 41 9.44 -14.76 8.90
N ARG A 42 10.74 -14.85 8.70
CA ARG A 42 11.55 -13.90 7.89
C ARG A 42 11.04 -13.67 6.46
N LEU A 43 10.07 -14.47 6.00
CA LEU A 43 9.48 -14.39 4.66
C LEU A 43 8.71 -13.07 4.41
N VAL A 44 8.13 -12.45 5.43
CA VAL A 44 7.43 -11.17 5.27
C VAL A 44 8.39 -10.00 5.09
N ARG A 45 9.62 -10.12 5.58
CA ARG A 45 10.66 -9.08 5.44
C ARG A 45 11.45 -9.13 4.14
N ALA A 46 11.45 -10.26 3.43
CA ALA A 46 12.15 -10.36 2.14
C ALA A 46 11.52 -9.44 1.07
N GLY A 47 10.20 -9.13 1.18
CA GLY A 47 9.51 -8.20 0.30
C GLY A 47 9.71 -6.71 0.62
N LEU A 48 10.13 -6.37 1.86
CA LEU A 48 10.32 -4.99 2.31
C LEU A 48 11.80 -4.54 2.36
N ARG A 49 12.73 -5.40 1.95
CA ARG A 49 14.17 -5.06 1.88
C ARG A 49 14.54 -4.01 0.81
N GLY A 50 13.53 -3.46 0.11
CA GLY A 50 13.73 -2.43 -0.90
C GLY A 50 13.36 -1.00 -0.47
N ILE A 51 12.90 -0.76 0.77
CA ILE A 51 12.46 0.57 1.23
C ILE A 51 13.47 1.23 2.19
N GLY A 52 14.67 0.69 2.32
CA GLY A 52 15.79 1.47 2.87
C GLY A 52 16.18 2.58 1.89
N PRO A 53 16.67 3.75 2.36
CA PRO A 53 17.26 4.72 1.44
C PRO A 53 18.38 4.02 0.69
N GLY A 54 18.11 3.65 -0.56
CA GLY A 54 19.13 3.15 -1.46
C GLY A 54 20.20 4.22 -1.67
N PRO A 55 21.42 3.85 -2.09
CA PRO A 55 22.40 4.85 -2.44
C PRO A 55 21.79 5.80 -3.46
N VAL A 56 21.90 7.10 -3.21
CA VAL A 56 21.42 8.13 -4.12
C VAL A 56 22.18 7.93 -5.43
N SER A 57 21.53 7.34 -6.43
CA SER A 57 22.14 7.01 -7.72
C SER A 57 22.24 8.22 -8.66
N THR A 58 21.54 9.31 -8.31
CA THR A 58 21.49 10.52 -9.13
C THR A 58 22.40 11.59 -8.52
N PRO A 59 23.41 12.10 -9.25
CA PRO A 59 24.26 13.17 -8.75
C PRO A 59 23.43 14.44 -8.48
N ALA A 60 23.81 15.21 -7.47
CA ALA A 60 23.22 16.51 -7.21
C ALA A 60 23.46 17.44 -8.39
N VAL A 61 22.40 18.07 -8.93
CA VAL A 61 22.47 19.06 -10.00
C VAL A 61 21.85 20.38 -9.53
N PRO A 62 22.31 21.53 -10.03
CA PRO A 62 21.67 22.82 -9.77
C PRO A 62 20.19 22.76 -10.16
N ILE A 63 19.32 23.32 -9.32
CA ILE A 63 17.85 23.24 -9.52
C ILE A 63 17.40 23.81 -10.87
N GLY A 64 18.09 24.82 -11.40
CA GLY A 64 17.81 25.38 -12.72
C GLY A 64 18.14 24.45 -13.91
N HIS A 65 18.87 23.35 -13.66
CA HIS A 65 19.19 22.34 -14.68
C HIS A 65 18.29 21.10 -14.58
N VAL A 66 17.34 21.09 -13.62
CA VAL A 66 16.38 20.00 -13.48
C VAL A 66 15.28 20.17 -14.52
N ASP A 67 15.00 19.13 -15.30
CA ASP A 67 13.88 19.13 -16.25
C ASP A 67 12.54 19.12 -15.50
N ALA A 68 11.89 20.27 -15.44
CA ALA A 68 10.59 20.44 -14.81
C ALA A 68 9.43 19.86 -15.64
N GLN A 69 9.63 19.61 -16.94
CA GLN A 69 8.57 19.08 -17.83
C GLN A 69 8.23 17.63 -17.48
N ALA A 70 9.19 16.87 -16.96
CA ALA A 70 8.96 15.50 -16.49
C ALA A 70 7.95 15.42 -15.34
N ALA A 71 7.80 16.51 -14.57
CA ALA A 71 6.85 16.63 -13.47
C ALA A 71 5.56 17.38 -13.84
N SER A 72 5.31 17.63 -15.12
CA SER A 72 4.11 18.33 -15.56
C SER A 72 2.85 17.54 -15.23
N ALA A 73 1.85 18.22 -14.67
CA ALA A 73 0.54 17.64 -14.41
C ALA A 73 -0.11 17.18 -15.72
N ARG A 74 -0.79 16.05 -15.66
CA ARG A 74 -1.50 15.43 -16.79
C ARG A 74 -2.98 15.35 -16.45
N PRO A 75 -3.85 16.00 -17.21
CA PRO A 75 -5.28 16.02 -16.93
C PRO A 75 -5.85 14.60 -16.79
N THR A 76 -6.77 14.42 -15.85
CA THR A 76 -7.53 13.17 -15.67
C THR A 76 -8.71 13.09 -16.64
N GLY A 77 -9.18 14.24 -17.13
CA GLY A 77 -10.41 14.38 -17.89
C GLY A 77 -11.63 14.68 -17.02
N MET A 78 -11.45 14.89 -15.72
CA MET A 78 -12.47 15.38 -14.79
C MET A 78 -12.10 16.79 -14.35
N ASP A 79 -12.76 17.81 -14.88
CA ASP A 79 -12.42 19.23 -14.69
C ASP A 79 -12.29 19.62 -13.20
N GLU A 80 -13.25 19.16 -12.36
CA GLU A 80 -13.22 19.46 -10.92
C GLU A 80 -12.07 18.77 -10.19
N LEU A 81 -11.76 17.53 -10.55
CA LEU A 81 -10.63 16.82 -9.98
C LEU A 81 -9.32 17.46 -10.41
N ASP A 82 -9.19 17.79 -11.68
CA ASP A 82 -8.00 18.45 -12.25
C ASP A 82 -7.80 19.83 -11.61
N ARG A 83 -8.88 20.58 -11.37
CA ARG A 83 -8.82 21.86 -10.65
C ARG A 83 -8.26 21.71 -9.23
N VAL A 84 -8.72 20.69 -8.49
CA VAL A 84 -8.23 20.42 -7.12
C VAL A 84 -6.78 19.96 -7.13
N LEU A 85 -6.37 19.20 -8.15
CA LEU A 85 -5.02 18.66 -8.30
C LEU A 85 -4.03 19.65 -8.93
N GLY A 86 -4.47 20.86 -9.26
CA GLY A 86 -3.60 21.86 -9.89
C GLY A 86 -3.27 21.56 -11.35
N GLY A 87 -4.20 20.93 -12.08
CA GLY A 87 -4.09 20.61 -13.51
C GLY A 87 -4.01 19.13 -13.84
N GLY A 88 -4.12 18.25 -12.86
CA GLY A 88 -4.17 16.79 -13.05
C GLY A 88 -3.13 16.00 -12.26
N LEU A 89 -2.83 14.79 -12.71
CA LEU A 89 -1.90 13.87 -12.05
C LEU A 89 -0.45 14.17 -12.40
N VAL A 90 0.39 14.40 -11.42
CA VAL A 90 1.83 14.52 -11.59
C VAL A 90 2.47 13.11 -11.56
N PRO A 91 3.34 12.76 -12.53
CA PRO A 91 4.03 11.48 -12.52
C PRO A 91 4.81 11.24 -11.22
N GLY A 92 4.64 10.07 -10.62
CA GLY A 92 5.28 9.71 -9.35
C GLY A 92 4.60 10.26 -8.09
N ALA A 93 3.56 11.10 -8.22
CA ALA A 93 2.80 11.57 -7.07
C ALA A 93 1.97 10.46 -6.44
N VAL A 94 1.87 10.48 -5.12
CA VAL A 94 0.94 9.66 -4.33
C VAL A 94 -0.15 10.56 -3.79
N LEU A 95 -1.40 10.23 -4.09
CA LEU A 95 -2.57 11.00 -3.69
C LEU A 95 -3.41 10.17 -2.71
N LEU A 96 -3.83 10.78 -1.62
CA LEU A 96 -4.74 10.18 -0.65
C LEU A 96 -6.12 10.83 -0.78
N LEU A 97 -7.13 10.04 -1.19
CA LEU A 97 -8.53 10.46 -1.18
C LEU A 97 -9.19 9.95 0.10
N ALA A 98 -9.42 10.84 1.07
CA ALA A 98 -10.04 10.53 2.34
C ALA A 98 -11.46 11.14 2.42
N GLY A 99 -12.30 10.55 3.27
CA GLY A 99 -13.67 11.00 3.51
C GLY A 99 -14.51 9.90 4.16
N GLU A 100 -15.73 10.23 4.56
CA GLU A 100 -16.66 9.29 5.21
C GLU A 100 -17.03 8.11 4.30
N PRO A 101 -17.39 6.94 4.87
CA PRO A 101 -17.94 5.83 4.11
C PRO A 101 -19.20 6.27 3.32
N GLY A 102 -19.35 5.76 2.11
CA GLY A 102 -20.55 6.00 1.30
C GLY A 102 -20.57 7.30 0.48
N VAL A 103 -19.62 8.24 0.66
CA VAL A 103 -19.57 9.51 -0.10
C VAL A 103 -19.17 9.37 -1.57
N GLY A 104 -18.95 8.15 -2.07
CA GLY A 104 -18.65 7.93 -3.48
C GLY A 104 -17.18 7.88 -3.87
N LYS A 105 -16.23 7.80 -2.92
CA LYS A 105 -14.78 7.76 -3.21
C LYS A 105 -14.39 6.70 -4.25
N SER A 106 -14.84 5.47 -4.06
CA SER A 106 -14.53 4.36 -4.98
C SER A 106 -15.16 4.54 -6.36
N THR A 107 -16.29 5.21 -6.44
CA THR A 107 -16.94 5.55 -7.72
C THR A 107 -16.16 6.62 -8.45
N LEU A 108 -15.77 7.69 -7.74
CA LEU A 108 -14.93 8.76 -8.28
C LEU A 108 -13.59 8.23 -8.79
N LEU A 109 -12.94 7.36 -8.01
CA LEU A 109 -11.66 6.75 -8.42
C LEU A 109 -11.81 5.87 -9.65
N LEU A 110 -12.89 5.10 -9.75
CA LEU A 110 -13.15 4.24 -10.91
C LEU A 110 -13.44 5.06 -12.17
N GLU A 111 -14.20 6.13 -12.04
CA GLU A 111 -14.50 7.07 -13.14
C GLU A 111 -13.23 7.78 -13.62
N ALA A 112 -12.43 8.34 -12.71
CA ALA A 112 -11.15 8.96 -13.03
C ALA A 112 -10.19 7.95 -13.70
N ALA A 113 -10.13 6.73 -13.18
CA ALA A 113 -9.31 5.66 -13.75
C ALA A 113 -9.73 5.32 -15.19
N ALA A 114 -11.03 5.27 -15.48
CA ALA A 114 -11.55 4.99 -16.81
C ALA A 114 -11.25 6.13 -17.80
N LEU A 115 -11.40 7.38 -17.39
CA LEU A 115 -11.05 8.54 -18.21
C LEU A 115 -9.56 8.57 -18.56
N VAL A 116 -8.70 8.36 -17.57
CA VAL A 116 -7.25 8.25 -17.77
C VAL A 116 -6.91 7.04 -18.66
N ALA A 117 -7.65 5.93 -18.56
CA ALA A 117 -7.48 4.74 -19.39
C ALA A 117 -7.76 4.99 -20.88
N GLY A 118 -8.47 6.05 -21.22
CA GLY A 118 -8.64 6.48 -22.61
C GLY A 118 -7.32 6.81 -23.33
N SER A 119 -6.27 7.19 -22.60
CA SER A 119 -4.97 7.58 -23.18
C SER A 119 -3.79 6.73 -22.73
N ARG A 120 -3.92 5.94 -21.64
CA ARG A 120 -2.83 5.13 -21.07
C ARG A 120 -3.35 3.94 -20.29
N ARG A 121 -2.49 2.97 -20.01
CA ARG A 121 -2.85 1.83 -19.16
C ARG A 121 -3.00 2.26 -17.71
N VAL A 122 -4.07 1.80 -17.06
CA VAL A 122 -4.38 2.05 -15.66
C VAL A 122 -4.63 0.72 -14.95
N LEU A 123 -4.12 0.56 -13.74
CA LEU A 123 -4.42 -0.56 -12.87
C LEU A 123 -5.26 -0.08 -11.69
N TYR A 124 -6.46 -0.64 -11.55
CA TYR A 124 -7.33 -0.46 -10.40
C TYR A 124 -7.19 -1.66 -9.46
N VAL A 125 -6.78 -1.42 -8.23
CA VAL A 125 -6.60 -2.48 -7.22
C VAL A 125 -7.63 -2.30 -6.12
N THR A 126 -8.31 -3.38 -5.72
CA THR A 126 -9.26 -3.38 -4.61
C THR A 126 -9.01 -4.56 -3.68
N GLY A 127 -9.11 -4.33 -2.36
CA GLY A 127 -9.09 -5.39 -1.33
C GLY A 127 -10.46 -5.63 -0.69
N GLU A 128 -11.45 -4.76 -0.96
CA GLU A 128 -12.77 -4.81 -0.29
C GLU A 128 -13.85 -5.44 -1.17
N GLU A 129 -13.78 -5.22 -2.48
CA GLU A 129 -14.82 -5.61 -3.43
C GLU A 129 -14.33 -6.71 -4.38
N SER A 130 -15.22 -7.62 -4.75
CA SER A 130 -14.91 -8.62 -5.78
C SER A 130 -14.80 -7.97 -7.17
N ALA A 131 -14.05 -8.60 -8.07
CA ALA A 131 -13.92 -8.14 -9.45
C ALA A 131 -15.28 -7.97 -10.15
N ALA A 132 -16.23 -8.85 -9.88
CA ALA A 132 -17.57 -8.78 -10.44
C ALA A 132 -18.35 -7.54 -9.96
N GLN A 133 -18.22 -7.18 -8.68
CA GLN A 133 -18.86 -5.99 -8.11
C GLN A 133 -18.30 -4.70 -8.70
N VAL A 134 -16.96 -4.62 -8.84
CA VAL A 134 -16.31 -3.47 -9.50
C VAL A 134 -16.74 -3.39 -10.95
N ARG A 135 -16.81 -4.53 -11.67
CA ARG A 135 -17.26 -4.58 -13.06
C ARG A 135 -18.70 -4.07 -13.22
N LEU A 136 -19.64 -4.52 -12.40
CA LEU A 136 -21.02 -4.05 -12.42
C LEU A 136 -21.13 -2.54 -12.16
N ARG A 137 -20.29 -2.02 -11.27
CA ARG A 137 -20.21 -0.57 -11.03
C ARG A 137 -19.67 0.17 -12.25
N ALA A 138 -18.60 -0.34 -12.87
CA ALA A 138 -18.01 0.24 -14.07
C ALA A 138 -19.03 0.30 -15.21
N ASP A 139 -19.79 -0.77 -15.45
CA ASP A 139 -20.86 -0.81 -16.46
C ASP A 139 -21.94 0.26 -16.19
N ARG A 140 -22.34 0.42 -14.93
CA ARG A 140 -23.38 1.41 -14.54
C ARG A 140 -22.98 2.86 -14.77
N ILE A 141 -21.68 3.20 -14.62
CA ILE A 141 -21.17 4.57 -14.79
C ILE A 141 -20.47 4.77 -16.13
N GLY A 142 -20.47 3.77 -17.01
CA GLY A 142 -19.80 3.84 -18.31
C GLY A 142 -18.27 3.84 -18.21
N ALA A 143 -17.70 3.37 -17.11
CA ALA A 143 -16.25 3.37 -16.84
C ALA A 143 -15.56 2.08 -17.30
N VAL A 144 -15.88 1.58 -18.49
CA VAL A 144 -15.28 0.39 -19.09
C VAL A 144 -14.29 0.79 -20.17
N SER A 145 -13.04 0.29 -20.07
CA SER A 145 -11.98 0.55 -21.04
C SER A 145 -11.04 -0.65 -21.15
N ASP A 146 -10.55 -0.94 -22.34
CA ASP A 146 -9.58 -2.02 -22.57
C ASP A 146 -8.21 -1.74 -21.93
N ASN A 147 -7.92 -0.49 -21.62
CA ASN A 147 -6.70 -0.07 -20.91
C ASN A 147 -6.88 0.01 -19.38
N LEU A 148 -8.08 -0.25 -18.85
CA LEU A 148 -8.34 -0.30 -17.42
C LEU A 148 -8.26 -1.74 -16.92
N TYR A 149 -7.19 -2.06 -16.23
CA TYR A 149 -6.93 -3.37 -15.63
C TYR A 149 -7.43 -3.39 -14.19
N LEU A 150 -8.01 -4.51 -13.78
CA LEU A 150 -8.53 -4.71 -12.42
C LEU A 150 -7.79 -5.85 -11.74
N ALA A 151 -7.28 -5.59 -10.53
CA ALA A 151 -6.81 -6.61 -9.60
C ALA A 151 -7.67 -6.54 -8.33
N ALA A 152 -8.31 -7.66 -7.98
CA ALA A 152 -9.10 -7.79 -6.76
C ALA A 152 -8.40 -8.82 -5.86
N GLU A 153 -7.76 -8.36 -4.78
CA GLU A 153 -7.16 -9.23 -3.78
C GLU A 153 -8.15 -9.40 -2.63
N ARG A 154 -8.73 -10.58 -2.51
CA ARG A 154 -9.53 -10.96 -1.37
C ARG A 154 -8.61 -11.65 -0.39
N SER A 155 -8.37 -11.04 0.76
CA SER A 155 -7.86 -11.77 1.93
C SER A 155 -8.94 -12.80 2.31
N GLU A 156 -8.76 -14.04 1.89
CA GLU A 156 -9.53 -15.15 2.45
C GLU A 156 -9.02 -15.35 3.88
N GLU A 157 -9.64 -14.68 4.84
CA GLU A 157 -9.60 -15.14 6.21
C GLU A 157 -10.33 -16.49 6.22
N HIS A 158 -9.55 -17.57 6.28
CA HIS A 158 -10.04 -18.91 6.56
C HIS A 158 -10.72 -18.92 7.94
N THR A 159 -11.99 -18.60 7.98
CA THR A 159 -12.86 -19.04 9.05
C THR A 159 -13.11 -20.53 8.82
N SER A 160 -12.20 -21.36 9.30
CA SER A 160 -12.43 -22.79 9.48
C SER A 160 -13.49 -22.92 10.57
N GLU A 161 -14.76 -22.81 10.22
CA GLU A 161 -15.83 -23.31 11.07
C GLU A 161 -15.69 -24.81 11.15
N LEU A 162 -15.19 -25.27 12.30
CA LEU A 162 -15.28 -26.64 12.76
C LEU A 162 -16.77 -26.99 12.89
N GLN A 163 -17.35 -27.53 11.82
CA GLN A 163 -18.59 -28.30 11.94
C GLN A 163 -18.27 -29.60 12.67
N SER A 164 -18.58 -29.63 13.94
CA SER A 164 -18.65 -30.86 14.71
C SER A 164 -19.85 -31.67 14.24
N PRO A 165 -19.67 -32.92 13.81
CA PRO A 165 -20.82 -33.80 13.55
C PRO A 165 -21.40 -34.28 14.90
N CYS A 166 -22.72 -34.19 15.04
CA CYS A 166 -23.50 -34.91 16.07
C CYS A 166 -23.48 -36.40 15.79
#